data_29183abd2d7b758a1072ee3fb29ec0aa
#
_entry.id   29183abd2d7b758a1072ee3fb29ec0aa
#
_cell.length_a   1.000
_cell.length_b   1.000
_cell.length_c   1.000
_cell.angle_alpha   90.00
_cell.angle_beta   90.00
_cell.angle_gamma   90.00
#
_symmetry.space_group_name_H-M   'P 1'
#
loop_
_entity.id
_entity.type
_entity.pdbx_description
1 polymer ?
#
loop_
_entity_poly.entity_id
_entity_poly.type
_entity_poly.pdbx_seq_one_letter_code
_entity_poly.pdbx_strand_id
1 'polypeptide(L)'
;MQLSGAEIMCRILAEEGVTTVFGYPGGAILPFYDALRQSPIQHILTAHEQGAAHAADGFARASGKVGVCIATSGPGATNLVTGLATAFLDSVPVVAITGQVNRALIGHDAFQEVDITGITMPITKHNFLVKKPENLTPTLRLAFQLAREGRPGPVLVDVPRDVQTALIDFEEVRLAELQPLEPDAERVAAAAAAINKAQRPVMLVGGGVINANAEYDAMHLCEKLHIPVVSTLMGIGAISAYRQLFLGMTGLHGHERANNAVKEADLILAVGSRFNDRVTGERSSYSANKLIIHLDIDPAEVDKNIDSGIGITGDMVATLNALEKAAQPHDLSSWWDKINSWPGMDDDFGNEEAPKFFKALNPVLKDKDYIITTDVGQHQMWAAQHLKIQFARQWLTSGGLGTMGFGLPAALGAQLARPQSRVISISGDGGFKMTGSELFTIASNNVPVIAIVFNNSGLGMIRQLQTVQFAKRFTACELPGYVDFVKYAAAFGIEGEHADMPEALAQAVAKAWECRKPYLIEVCINPKNMVLPMVAPGLGINDFVKFANDEIN
;
A
#
# COMPACT_ATOMS: atom_id res chain seq x y z
N MET A 1 9.58 -1.10 39.80
CA MET A 1 10.18 0.25 39.55
C MET A 1 9.04 1.18 39.18
N GLN A 2 8.94 2.34 39.85
CA GLN A 2 7.89 3.31 39.53
C GLN A 2 8.31 4.19 38.34
N LEU A 3 7.45 4.26 37.33
CA LEU A 3 7.59 5.10 36.16
C LEU A 3 6.28 5.85 35.91
N SER A 4 6.36 7.02 35.31
CA SER A 4 5.15 7.67 34.78
C SER A 4 4.59 6.88 33.61
N GLY A 5 3.30 7.00 33.35
CA GLY A 5 2.68 6.37 32.17
C GLY A 5 3.37 6.79 30.87
N ALA A 6 3.80 8.04 30.75
CA ALA A 6 4.55 8.55 29.60
C ALA A 6 5.91 7.87 29.40
N GLU A 7 6.66 7.65 30.48
CA GLU A 7 7.93 6.89 30.43
C GLU A 7 7.71 5.43 30.06
N ILE A 8 6.62 4.81 30.56
CA ILE A 8 6.22 3.45 30.18
C ILE A 8 5.91 3.37 28.68
N MET A 9 5.16 4.33 28.13
CA MET A 9 4.88 4.39 26.70
C MET A 9 6.18 4.42 25.89
N CYS A 10 7.10 5.31 26.17
CA CYS A 10 8.39 5.40 25.49
C CYS A 10 9.22 4.10 25.62
N ARG A 11 9.24 3.51 26.81
CA ARG A 11 9.96 2.27 27.05
C ARG A 11 9.40 1.10 26.24
N ILE A 12 8.07 0.91 26.24
CA ILE A 12 7.44 -0.16 25.46
C ILE A 12 7.66 0.03 23.97
N LEU A 13 7.52 1.26 23.45
CA LEU A 13 7.82 1.55 22.05
C LEU A 13 9.25 1.13 21.68
N ALA A 14 10.24 1.47 22.53
CA ALA A 14 11.63 1.08 22.30
C ALA A 14 11.83 -0.44 22.37
N GLU A 15 11.20 -1.13 23.30
CA GLU A 15 11.26 -2.59 23.47
C GLU A 15 10.55 -3.34 22.33
N GLU A 16 9.51 -2.74 21.70
CA GLU A 16 8.86 -3.24 20.48
C GLU A 16 9.68 -2.94 19.20
N GLY A 17 10.87 -2.33 19.35
CA GLY A 17 11.79 -2.03 18.25
C GLY A 17 11.40 -0.80 17.41
N VAL A 18 10.58 0.09 17.97
CA VAL A 18 10.21 1.36 17.34
C VAL A 18 11.40 2.30 17.39
N THR A 19 11.88 2.70 16.23
CA THR A 19 13.00 3.66 16.08
C THR A 19 12.52 5.05 15.72
N THR A 20 11.34 5.17 15.12
CA THR A 20 10.80 6.42 14.60
C THR A 20 9.30 6.48 14.84
N VAL A 21 8.82 7.64 15.27
CA VAL A 21 7.38 7.94 15.41
C VAL A 21 7.06 9.22 14.66
N PHE A 22 5.87 9.26 14.06
CA PHE A 22 5.37 10.38 13.28
C PHE A 22 4.22 11.04 14.04
N GLY A 23 4.18 12.35 14.13
CA GLY A 23 3.06 12.95 14.85
C GLY A 23 3.08 14.45 14.97
N TYR A 24 2.02 14.98 15.57
CA TYR A 24 1.83 16.38 15.85
C TYR A 24 1.45 16.56 17.34
N PRO A 25 2.18 17.42 18.10
CA PRO A 25 1.92 17.60 19.52
C PRO A 25 0.64 18.41 19.78
N GLY A 26 0.05 18.20 20.97
CA GLY A 26 -1.04 18.99 21.50
C GLY A 26 -1.24 18.73 22.98
N GLY A 27 -2.12 19.48 23.65
CA GLY A 27 -2.24 19.54 25.10
C GLY A 27 -2.41 18.19 25.80
N ALA A 28 -3.21 17.29 25.23
CA ALA A 28 -3.53 16.01 25.84
C ALA A 28 -2.43 14.95 25.72
N ILE A 29 -1.41 15.16 24.87
CA ILE A 29 -0.30 14.21 24.66
C ILE A 29 1.06 14.78 25.11
N LEU A 30 1.11 15.99 25.65
CA LEU A 30 2.37 16.63 26.08
C LEU A 30 3.20 15.81 27.07
N PRO A 31 2.62 15.08 28.06
CA PRO A 31 3.44 14.27 28.96
C PRO A 31 4.26 13.22 28.22
N PHE A 32 3.67 12.58 27.18
CA PHE A 32 4.39 11.65 26.31
C PHE A 32 5.55 12.35 25.57
N TYR A 33 5.30 13.54 24.99
CA TYR A 33 6.36 14.30 24.28
C TYR A 33 7.51 14.73 25.19
N ASP A 34 7.23 15.02 26.46
CA ASP A 34 8.30 15.33 27.43
C ASP A 34 9.17 14.11 27.74
N ALA A 35 8.56 12.94 27.95
CA ALA A 35 9.27 11.68 28.12
C ALA A 35 10.05 11.25 26.87
N LEU A 36 9.45 11.44 25.68
CA LEU A 36 10.04 11.10 24.39
C LEU A 36 11.39 11.79 24.16
N ARG A 37 11.56 13.01 24.65
CA ARG A 37 12.82 13.77 24.57
C ARG A 37 14.02 13.03 25.19
N GLN A 38 13.79 12.15 26.14
CA GLN A 38 14.83 11.36 26.82
C GLN A 38 14.93 9.92 26.29
N SER A 39 14.11 9.56 25.31
CA SER A 39 14.11 8.23 24.71
C SER A 39 15.03 8.18 23.46
N PRO A 40 15.45 6.98 23.02
CA PRO A 40 16.22 6.82 21.79
C PRO A 40 15.36 6.93 20.52
N ILE A 41 14.06 7.13 20.64
CA ILE A 41 13.11 7.14 19.53
C ILE A 41 13.14 8.49 18.83
N GLN A 42 13.37 8.50 17.54
CA GLN A 42 13.30 9.70 16.72
C GLN A 42 11.82 10.12 16.53
N HIS A 43 11.52 11.37 16.80
CA HIS A 43 10.23 11.97 16.47
C HIS A 43 10.34 12.78 15.19
N ILE A 44 9.41 12.56 14.27
CA ILE A 44 9.22 13.34 13.04
C ILE A 44 7.96 14.18 13.20
N LEU A 45 8.15 15.48 13.30
CA LEU A 45 7.06 16.46 13.32
C LEU A 45 6.52 16.61 11.89
N THR A 46 5.33 16.07 11.63
CA THR A 46 4.64 16.17 10.34
C THR A 46 3.90 17.51 10.21
N ALA A 47 3.57 17.90 9.00
CA ALA A 47 2.77 19.11 8.77
C ALA A 47 1.29 18.92 9.17
N HIS A 48 0.82 17.67 9.17
CA HIS A 48 -0.56 17.30 9.49
C HIS A 48 -0.62 15.86 10.03
N GLU A 49 -1.58 15.55 10.90
CA GLU A 49 -1.72 14.21 11.49
C GLU A 49 -2.08 13.14 10.42
N GLN A 50 -2.84 13.49 9.38
CA GLN A 50 -3.05 12.59 8.26
C GLN A 50 -1.72 12.21 7.59
N GLY A 51 -0.81 13.17 7.43
CA GLY A 51 0.55 12.92 6.96
C GLY A 51 1.32 11.99 7.90
N ALA A 52 1.16 12.16 9.22
CA ALA A 52 1.77 11.26 10.21
C ALA A 52 1.28 9.81 10.06
N ALA A 53 -0.02 9.61 9.89
CA ALA A 53 -0.59 8.27 9.70
C ALA A 53 -0.12 7.62 8.39
N HIS A 54 -0.08 8.38 7.27
CA HIS A 54 0.45 7.86 6.01
C HIS A 54 1.97 7.63 6.05
N ALA A 55 2.74 8.43 6.79
CA ALA A 55 4.16 8.19 6.97
C ALA A 55 4.40 6.91 7.81
N ALA A 56 3.62 6.69 8.87
CA ALA A 56 3.66 5.44 9.63
C ALA A 56 3.29 4.22 8.75
N ASP A 57 2.28 4.36 7.89
CA ASP A 57 1.89 3.35 6.90
C ASP A 57 3.05 3.06 5.92
N GLY A 58 3.64 4.09 5.29
CA GLY A 58 4.78 3.93 4.39
C GLY A 58 6.00 3.31 5.07
N PHE A 59 6.27 3.69 6.33
CA PHE A 59 7.32 3.07 7.15
C PHE A 59 7.08 1.57 7.33
N ALA A 60 5.85 1.20 7.69
CA ALA A 60 5.48 -0.20 7.92
C ALA A 60 5.63 -1.04 6.65
N ARG A 61 5.11 -0.56 5.51
CA ARG A 61 5.22 -1.27 4.23
C ARG A 61 6.66 -1.47 3.78
N ALA A 62 7.48 -0.43 3.90
CA ALA A 62 8.88 -0.48 3.48
C ALA A 62 9.75 -1.36 4.37
N SER A 63 9.52 -1.34 5.70
CA SER A 63 10.34 -2.07 6.68
C SER A 63 9.83 -3.47 7.02
N GLY A 64 8.52 -3.75 6.82
CA GLY A 64 7.85 -4.93 7.37
C GLY A 64 7.61 -4.88 8.88
N LYS A 65 7.87 -3.75 9.54
CA LYS A 65 7.68 -3.53 10.97
C LYS A 65 6.38 -2.75 11.22
N VAL A 66 5.98 -2.62 12.49
CA VAL A 66 4.84 -1.79 12.87
C VAL A 66 5.22 -0.30 12.74
N GLY A 67 4.41 0.46 12.00
CA GLY A 67 4.52 1.91 11.96
C GLY A 67 3.80 2.55 13.13
N VAL A 68 4.30 3.68 13.64
CA VAL A 68 3.70 4.35 14.81
C VAL A 68 3.40 5.80 14.51
N CYS A 69 2.15 6.22 14.69
CA CYS A 69 1.75 7.63 14.64
C CYS A 69 1.14 8.10 15.96
N ILE A 70 1.30 9.40 16.25
CA ILE A 70 0.93 9.99 17.54
C ILE A 70 0.18 11.29 17.29
N ALA A 71 -0.95 11.46 17.96
CA ALA A 71 -1.74 12.68 17.89
C ALA A 71 -2.31 13.08 19.26
N THR A 72 -2.69 14.33 19.39
CA THR A 72 -3.46 14.81 20.54
C THR A 72 -4.94 14.41 20.42
N SER A 73 -5.74 14.70 21.42
CA SER A 73 -7.21 14.51 21.42
C SER A 73 -7.91 15.41 20.40
N GLY A 74 -9.22 15.21 20.24
CA GLY A 74 -10.07 16.02 19.40
C GLY A 74 -9.64 16.04 17.95
N PRO A 75 -9.35 17.23 17.36
CA PRO A 75 -9.03 17.34 15.94
C PRO A 75 -7.76 16.58 15.55
N GLY A 76 -6.77 16.46 16.45
CA GLY A 76 -5.55 15.69 16.17
C GLY A 76 -5.87 14.20 15.97
N ALA A 77 -6.67 13.62 16.85
CA ALA A 77 -7.12 12.23 16.74
C ALA A 77 -7.99 12.00 15.50
N THR A 78 -8.95 12.90 15.23
CA THR A 78 -9.84 12.75 14.06
C THR A 78 -9.11 12.89 12.73
N ASN A 79 -8.03 13.67 12.67
CA ASN A 79 -7.19 13.79 11.47
C ASN A 79 -6.44 12.50 11.11
N LEU A 80 -6.30 11.53 12.01
CA LEU A 80 -5.70 10.22 11.73
C LEU A 80 -6.64 9.29 10.95
N VAL A 81 -7.95 9.54 10.96
CA VAL A 81 -8.99 8.60 10.50
C VAL A 81 -8.76 8.12 9.07
N THR A 82 -8.49 9.01 8.12
CA THR A 82 -8.22 8.63 6.72
C THR A 82 -6.99 7.73 6.61
N GLY A 83 -5.91 8.05 7.34
CA GLY A 83 -4.69 7.24 7.31
C GLY A 83 -4.90 5.85 7.93
N LEU A 84 -5.64 5.75 9.03
CA LEU A 84 -5.99 4.47 9.64
C LEU A 84 -6.89 3.63 8.73
N ALA A 85 -7.88 4.23 8.08
CA ALA A 85 -8.74 3.54 7.10
C ALA A 85 -7.92 3.01 5.92
N THR A 86 -6.91 3.77 5.45
CA THR A 86 -5.97 3.33 4.41
C THR A 86 -5.18 2.10 4.86
N ALA A 87 -4.58 2.15 6.04
CA ALA A 87 -3.83 1.04 6.62
C ALA A 87 -4.71 -0.20 6.82
N PHE A 88 -5.96 -0.03 7.29
CA PHE A 88 -6.91 -1.11 7.51
C PHE A 88 -7.27 -1.84 6.21
N LEU A 89 -7.64 -1.08 5.18
CA LEU A 89 -8.04 -1.68 3.90
C LEU A 89 -6.88 -2.34 3.16
N ASP A 90 -5.64 -1.90 3.38
CA ASP A 90 -4.46 -2.49 2.77
C ASP A 90 -3.70 -3.46 3.70
N SER A 91 -4.25 -3.78 4.87
CA SER A 91 -3.68 -4.73 5.82
C SER A 91 -2.25 -4.35 6.26
N VAL A 92 -2.06 -3.09 6.69
CA VAL A 92 -0.77 -2.54 7.12
C VAL A 92 -0.73 -2.42 8.64
N PRO A 93 0.29 -2.97 9.32
CA PRO A 93 0.40 -2.89 10.77
C PRO A 93 0.81 -1.48 11.21
N VAL A 94 -0.13 -0.75 11.81
CA VAL A 94 0.09 0.59 12.36
C VAL A 94 -0.44 0.62 13.80
N VAL A 95 0.33 1.19 14.72
CA VAL A 95 -0.16 1.54 16.07
C VAL A 95 -0.29 3.05 16.14
N ALA A 96 -1.54 3.52 16.30
CA ALA A 96 -1.85 4.92 16.53
C ALA A 96 -2.04 5.16 18.03
N ILE A 97 -1.32 6.14 18.57
CA ILE A 97 -1.44 6.53 19.97
C ILE A 97 -2.04 7.93 20.02
N THR A 98 -3.20 8.07 20.65
CA THR A 98 -3.86 9.36 20.84
C THR A 98 -3.85 9.76 22.31
N GLY A 99 -3.63 11.05 22.56
CA GLY A 99 -3.93 11.62 23.87
C GLY A 99 -5.42 11.82 24.04
N GLN A 100 -5.91 11.74 25.29
CA GLN A 100 -7.30 12.00 25.64
C GLN A 100 -7.36 12.98 26.82
N VAL A 101 -8.47 13.67 27.00
CA VAL A 101 -8.72 14.46 28.19
C VAL A 101 -8.59 13.63 29.47
N ASN A 102 -8.44 14.27 30.63
CA ASN A 102 -8.39 13.53 31.89
C ASN A 102 -9.64 12.65 32.06
N ARG A 103 -9.49 11.46 32.64
CA ARG A 103 -10.58 10.48 32.82
C ARG A 103 -11.85 11.03 33.43
N ALA A 104 -11.72 11.97 34.38
CA ALA A 104 -12.85 12.61 35.03
C ALA A 104 -13.64 13.56 34.12
N LEU A 105 -13.11 13.91 32.95
CA LEU A 105 -13.74 14.82 31.97
C LEU A 105 -14.36 14.08 30.80
N ILE A 106 -14.11 12.79 30.65
CA ILE A 106 -14.64 12.00 29.53
C ILE A 106 -16.16 11.89 29.66
N GLY A 107 -16.88 12.26 28.58
CA GLY A 107 -18.34 12.28 28.53
C GLY A 107 -18.94 13.58 29.08
N HIS A 108 -18.14 14.64 29.24
CA HIS A 108 -18.57 15.93 29.77
C HIS A 108 -18.33 17.12 28.81
N ASP A 109 -18.22 16.84 27.50
CA ASP A 109 -18.00 17.86 26.45
C ASP A 109 -16.79 18.77 26.73
N ALA A 110 -15.72 18.16 27.26
CA ALA A 110 -14.50 18.88 27.56
C ALA A 110 -13.82 19.39 26.29
N PHE A 111 -13.02 20.46 26.41
CA PHE A 111 -12.29 21.02 25.27
C PHE A 111 -11.41 19.95 24.58
N GLN A 112 -11.58 19.80 23.28
CA GLN A 112 -10.93 18.78 22.45
C GLN A 112 -11.21 17.33 22.86
N GLU A 113 -12.30 17.07 23.54
CA GLU A 113 -12.78 15.71 23.74
C GLU A 113 -13.43 15.16 22.47
N VAL A 114 -13.14 13.89 22.15
CA VAL A 114 -13.85 13.14 21.11
C VAL A 114 -13.77 11.64 21.44
N ASP A 115 -14.84 10.90 21.14
CA ASP A 115 -14.81 9.44 21.20
C ASP A 115 -14.11 8.86 19.98
N ILE A 116 -12.78 8.93 19.97
CA ILE A 116 -11.98 8.41 18.86
C ILE A 116 -12.07 6.88 18.76
N THR A 117 -12.34 6.18 19.86
CA THR A 117 -12.53 4.72 19.83
C THR A 117 -13.80 4.34 19.08
N GLY A 118 -14.91 5.05 19.32
CA GLY A 118 -16.13 4.88 18.54
C GLY A 118 -15.95 5.21 17.05
N ILE A 119 -15.26 6.31 16.73
CA ILE A 119 -15.00 6.74 15.35
C ILE A 119 -14.14 5.71 14.60
N THR A 120 -13.13 5.15 15.24
CA THR A 120 -12.15 4.25 14.58
C THR A 120 -12.53 2.78 14.63
N MET A 121 -13.60 2.40 15.32
CA MET A 121 -14.04 1.00 15.45
C MET A 121 -14.13 0.26 14.10
N PRO A 122 -14.75 0.80 13.04
CA PRO A 122 -14.88 0.10 11.75
C PRO A 122 -13.62 0.10 10.89
N ILE A 123 -12.58 0.84 11.27
CA ILE A 123 -11.37 1.05 10.47
C ILE A 123 -10.08 0.64 11.20
N THR A 124 -10.21 -0.12 12.27
CA THR A 124 -9.09 -0.68 13.04
C THR A 124 -9.34 -2.16 13.35
N LYS A 125 -8.29 -2.94 13.54
CA LYS A 125 -8.43 -4.31 14.05
C LYS A 125 -8.96 -4.32 15.48
N HIS A 126 -8.48 -3.38 16.27
CA HIS A 126 -8.90 -3.12 17.63
C HIS A 126 -8.58 -1.67 18.02
N ASN A 127 -9.31 -1.16 19.02
CA ASN A 127 -8.97 0.09 19.67
C ASN A 127 -9.15 -0.02 21.19
N PHE A 128 -8.42 0.79 21.93
CA PHE A 128 -8.40 0.79 23.38
C PHE A 128 -8.52 2.19 23.93
N LEU A 129 -9.35 2.39 24.95
CA LEU A 129 -9.28 3.53 25.85
C LEU A 129 -8.72 3.07 27.19
N VAL A 130 -7.54 3.58 27.55
CA VAL A 130 -6.83 3.15 28.78
C VAL A 130 -7.40 3.87 30.00
N LYS A 131 -8.46 3.31 30.60
CA LYS A 131 -9.12 3.91 31.77
C LYS A 131 -8.39 3.69 33.11
N LYS A 132 -7.55 2.67 33.21
CA LYS A 132 -6.81 2.32 34.41
C LYS A 132 -5.30 2.38 34.13
N PRO A 133 -4.51 3.15 34.90
CA PRO A 133 -3.07 3.27 34.67
C PRO A 133 -2.33 1.94 34.63
N GLU A 134 -2.69 1.00 35.50
CA GLU A 134 -2.12 -0.35 35.57
C GLU A 134 -2.30 -1.18 34.29
N ASN A 135 -3.30 -0.85 33.48
CA ASN A 135 -3.55 -1.52 32.21
C ASN A 135 -2.70 -0.97 31.03
N LEU A 136 -1.95 0.12 31.22
CA LEU A 136 -1.21 0.77 30.14
C LEU A 136 -0.17 -0.17 29.51
N THR A 137 0.64 -0.83 30.33
CA THR A 137 1.68 -1.78 29.87
C THR A 137 1.09 -2.95 29.07
N PRO A 138 0.14 -3.74 29.60
CA PRO A 138 -0.43 -4.86 28.85
C PRO A 138 -1.20 -4.40 27.61
N THR A 139 -1.87 -3.24 27.64
CA THR A 139 -2.60 -2.72 26.47
C THR A 139 -1.66 -2.37 25.32
N LEU A 140 -0.56 -1.68 25.59
CA LEU A 140 0.41 -1.33 24.54
C LEU A 140 1.04 -2.58 23.92
N ARG A 141 1.46 -3.55 24.73
CA ARG A 141 1.97 -4.83 24.24
C ARG A 141 0.96 -5.54 23.32
N LEU A 142 -0.28 -5.63 23.81
CA LEU A 142 -1.35 -6.26 23.05
C LEU A 142 -1.64 -5.51 21.74
N ALA A 143 -1.56 -4.18 21.74
CA ALA A 143 -1.75 -3.39 20.52
C ALA A 143 -0.72 -3.73 19.43
N PHE A 144 0.55 -3.88 19.78
CA PHE A 144 1.59 -4.28 18.84
C PHE A 144 1.42 -5.73 18.38
N GLN A 145 1.04 -6.64 19.25
CA GLN A 145 0.75 -8.03 18.88
C GLN A 145 -0.42 -8.09 17.89
N LEU A 146 -1.56 -7.46 18.21
CA LEU A 146 -2.74 -7.45 17.36
C LEU A 146 -2.47 -6.80 16.00
N ALA A 147 -1.65 -5.74 15.95
CA ALA A 147 -1.31 -5.09 14.69
C ALA A 147 -0.60 -6.05 13.72
N ARG A 148 0.22 -6.98 14.23
CA ARG A 148 1.00 -7.95 13.43
C ARG A 148 0.29 -9.28 13.21
N GLU A 149 -0.55 -9.71 14.16
CA GLU A 149 -1.14 -11.05 14.21
C GLU A 149 -2.11 -11.31 13.06
N GLY A 150 -2.06 -12.52 12.50
CA GLY A 150 -2.93 -12.95 11.42
C GLY A 150 -2.85 -11.99 10.22
N ARG A 151 -4.00 -11.49 9.75
CA ARG A 151 -4.03 -10.39 8.79
C ARG A 151 -3.58 -9.10 9.49
N PRO A 152 -2.47 -8.46 9.09
CA PRO A 152 -2.02 -7.23 9.73
C PRO A 152 -3.02 -6.09 9.60
N GLY A 153 -2.93 -5.10 10.48
CA GLY A 153 -3.81 -3.92 10.39
C GLY A 153 -3.59 -2.94 11.53
N PRO A 154 -4.22 -1.75 11.49
CA PRO A 154 -4.05 -0.71 12.48
C PRO A 154 -4.75 -1.03 13.79
N VAL A 155 -4.12 -0.59 14.89
CA VAL A 155 -4.68 -0.61 16.24
C VAL A 155 -4.52 0.79 16.85
N LEU A 156 -5.56 1.29 17.52
CA LEU A 156 -5.52 2.59 18.19
C LEU A 156 -5.49 2.41 19.70
N VAL A 157 -4.64 3.20 20.37
CA VAL A 157 -4.57 3.26 21.85
C VAL A 157 -4.76 4.71 22.29
N ASP A 158 -5.92 4.98 22.90
CA ASP A 158 -6.30 6.29 23.41
C ASP A 158 -5.95 6.39 24.90
N VAL A 159 -5.03 7.33 25.24
CA VAL A 159 -4.42 7.39 26.58
C VAL A 159 -4.76 8.72 27.25
N PRO A 160 -5.63 8.74 28.28
CA PRO A 160 -5.94 9.95 29.03
C PRO A 160 -4.70 10.59 29.63
N ARG A 161 -4.67 11.93 29.66
CA ARG A 161 -3.54 12.71 30.14
C ARG A 161 -3.14 12.39 31.58
N ASP A 162 -4.10 12.16 32.47
CA ASP A 162 -3.85 11.78 33.86
C ASP A 162 -3.30 10.34 33.99
N VAL A 163 -3.55 9.45 33.02
CA VAL A 163 -2.88 8.14 32.93
C VAL A 163 -1.43 8.30 32.52
N GLN A 164 -1.13 9.22 31.58
CA GLN A 164 0.24 9.49 31.15
C GLN A 164 1.10 10.05 32.30
N THR A 165 0.53 10.80 33.22
CA THR A 165 1.24 11.39 34.36
C THR A 165 1.22 10.56 35.63
N ALA A 166 0.37 9.53 35.71
CA ALA A 166 0.29 8.64 36.87
C ALA A 166 1.61 7.87 37.08
N LEU A 167 2.04 7.74 38.33
CA LEU A 167 3.12 6.84 38.69
C LEU A 167 2.59 5.42 38.79
N ILE A 168 3.19 4.52 38.05
CA ILE A 168 2.76 3.13 37.88
C ILE A 168 3.92 2.22 38.28
N ASP A 169 3.64 1.17 39.02
CA ASP A 169 4.61 0.11 39.27
C ASP A 169 4.81 -0.67 37.97
N PHE A 170 5.91 -0.37 37.28
CA PHE A 170 6.22 -1.01 36.00
C PHE A 170 6.64 -2.46 36.22
N GLU A 171 5.87 -3.37 35.65
CA GLU A 171 6.18 -4.80 35.54
C GLU A 171 6.42 -5.13 34.06
N GLU A 172 7.45 -5.93 33.80
CA GLU A 172 7.72 -6.41 32.45
C GLU A 172 6.67 -7.47 32.07
N VAL A 173 5.83 -7.13 31.10
CA VAL A 173 4.83 -8.05 30.53
C VAL A 173 5.34 -8.53 29.19
N ARG A 174 5.55 -9.83 29.05
CA ARG A 174 5.83 -10.49 27.76
C ARG A 174 4.61 -11.30 27.37
N LEU A 175 4.09 -11.02 26.19
CA LEU A 175 3.04 -11.84 25.59
C LEU A 175 3.67 -13.08 24.95
N ALA A 176 2.92 -14.19 24.95
CA ALA A 176 3.36 -15.39 24.27
C ALA A 176 3.46 -15.14 22.75
N GLU A 177 4.51 -15.66 22.13
CA GLU A 177 4.60 -15.70 20.68
C GLU A 177 3.55 -16.65 20.13
N LEU A 178 2.83 -16.17 19.13
CA LEU A 178 1.84 -17.00 18.44
C LEU A 178 2.56 -17.97 17.50
N GLN A 179 2.12 -19.21 17.53
CA GLN A 179 2.60 -20.20 16.58
C GLN A 179 1.96 -19.97 15.21
N PRO A 180 2.70 -20.16 14.12
CA PRO A 180 2.13 -20.12 12.76
C PRO A 180 0.93 -21.08 12.65
N LEU A 181 -0.10 -20.63 11.94
CA LEU A 181 -1.27 -21.47 11.68
C LEU A 181 -0.92 -22.50 10.61
N GLU A 182 -0.81 -23.77 10.99
CA GLU A 182 -0.54 -24.85 10.05
C GLU A 182 -1.70 -25.02 9.05
N PRO A 183 -1.43 -25.20 7.74
CA PRO A 183 -2.46 -25.44 6.75
C PRO A 183 -3.07 -26.83 6.90
N ASP A 184 -4.34 -26.96 6.55
CA ASP A 184 -5.04 -28.26 6.49
C ASP A 184 -4.41 -29.16 5.44
N ALA A 185 -3.85 -30.30 5.87
CA ALA A 185 -3.12 -31.23 5.00
C ALA A 185 -4.01 -31.89 3.93
N GLU A 186 -5.29 -32.14 4.22
CA GLU A 186 -6.23 -32.71 3.24
C GLU A 186 -6.56 -31.70 2.14
N ARG A 187 -6.75 -30.44 2.51
CA ARG A 187 -6.97 -29.34 1.56
C ARG A 187 -5.73 -29.06 0.70
N VAL A 188 -4.53 -29.11 1.29
CA VAL A 188 -3.26 -29.02 0.56
C VAL A 188 -3.14 -30.16 -0.46
N ALA A 189 -3.43 -31.39 -0.05
CA ALA A 189 -3.39 -32.54 -0.96
C ALA A 189 -4.41 -32.42 -2.11
N ALA A 190 -5.64 -31.96 -1.82
CA ALA A 190 -6.67 -31.70 -2.82
C ALA A 190 -6.25 -30.61 -3.80
N ALA A 191 -5.67 -29.52 -3.31
CA ALA A 191 -5.13 -28.43 -4.12
C ALA A 191 -4.00 -28.90 -5.06
N ALA A 192 -3.03 -29.66 -4.52
CA ALA A 192 -1.94 -30.22 -5.32
C ALA A 192 -2.47 -31.18 -6.41
N ALA A 193 -3.44 -32.03 -6.07
CA ALA A 193 -4.06 -32.94 -7.04
C ALA A 193 -4.81 -32.18 -8.17
N ALA A 194 -5.42 -31.05 -7.85
CA ALA A 194 -6.07 -30.18 -8.83
C ALA A 194 -5.04 -29.48 -9.74
N ILE A 195 -3.98 -28.91 -9.14
CA ILE A 195 -2.87 -28.28 -9.88
C ILE A 195 -2.25 -29.26 -10.87
N ASN A 196 -1.98 -30.50 -10.46
CA ASN A 196 -1.38 -31.54 -11.31
C ASN A 196 -2.24 -31.94 -12.54
N LYS A 197 -3.53 -31.60 -12.55
CA LYS A 197 -4.47 -31.92 -13.64
C LYS A 197 -4.82 -30.71 -14.51
N ALA A 198 -4.57 -29.51 -14.03
CA ALA A 198 -4.94 -28.28 -14.72
C ALA A 198 -4.18 -28.15 -16.05
N GLN A 199 -4.87 -27.80 -17.12
CA GLN A 199 -4.26 -27.62 -18.43
C GLN A 199 -3.89 -26.15 -18.71
N ARG A 200 -4.53 -25.21 -17.99
CA ARG A 200 -4.35 -23.76 -18.13
C ARG A 200 -4.32 -23.09 -16.75
N PRO A 201 -3.41 -23.54 -15.85
CA PRO A 201 -3.30 -22.91 -14.53
C PRO A 201 -2.72 -21.51 -14.63
N VAL A 202 -3.14 -20.62 -13.70
CA VAL A 202 -2.56 -19.30 -13.48
C VAL A 202 -2.38 -19.10 -11.97
N MET A 203 -1.23 -18.60 -11.54
CA MET A 203 -1.03 -18.13 -10.16
C MET A 203 -1.34 -16.64 -10.09
N LEU A 204 -2.24 -16.25 -9.19
CA LEU A 204 -2.55 -14.86 -8.88
C LEU A 204 -1.90 -14.48 -7.54
N VAL A 205 -0.89 -13.62 -7.55
CA VAL A 205 -0.24 -13.14 -6.34
C VAL A 205 -0.83 -11.80 -5.88
N GLY A 206 -1.22 -11.73 -4.61
CA GLY A 206 -1.74 -10.53 -3.97
C GLY A 206 -0.78 -9.94 -2.93
N GLY A 207 -1.19 -8.86 -2.26
CA GLY A 207 -0.42 -8.21 -1.21
C GLY A 207 -0.11 -9.11 -0.01
N GLY A 208 -0.90 -10.17 0.21
CA GLY A 208 -0.67 -11.16 1.27
C GLY A 208 0.66 -11.88 1.14
N VAL A 209 1.15 -12.10 -0.08
CA VAL A 209 2.49 -12.70 -0.34
C VAL A 209 3.59 -11.80 0.23
N ILE A 210 3.51 -10.48 -0.02
CA ILE A 210 4.49 -9.50 0.47
C ILE A 210 4.40 -9.33 1.99
N ASN A 211 3.18 -9.30 2.55
CA ASN A 211 2.98 -9.17 3.98
C ASN A 211 3.52 -10.40 4.76
N ALA A 212 3.41 -11.59 4.17
CA ALA A 212 3.91 -12.83 4.75
C ALA A 212 5.43 -13.05 4.50
N ASN A 213 6.11 -12.19 3.71
CA ASN A 213 7.47 -12.39 3.21
C ASN A 213 7.63 -13.76 2.48
N ALA A 214 6.60 -14.16 1.72
CA ALA A 214 6.48 -15.47 1.05
C ALA A 214 6.80 -15.39 -0.45
N GLU A 215 7.43 -14.31 -0.91
CA GLU A 215 7.74 -14.08 -2.33
C GLU A 215 8.72 -15.11 -2.90
N TYR A 216 9.66 -15.58 -2.08
CA TYR A 216 10.60 -16.64 -2.44
C TYR A 216 9.85 -17.97 -2.66
N ASP A 217 8.98 -18.34 -1.73
CA ASP A 217 8.22 -19.60 -1.78
C ASP A 217 7.21 -19.58 -2.95
N ALA A 218 6.54 -18.45 -3.18
CA ALA A 218 5.65 -18.27 -4.32
C ALA A 218 6.41 -18.39 -5.66
N MET A 219 7.59 -17.78 -5.75
CA MET A 219 8.44 -17.86 -6.93
C MET A 219 8.91 -19.30 -7.18
N HIS A 220 9.39 -19.98 -6.15
CA HIS A 220 9.85 -21.38 -6.27
C HIS A 220 8.72 -22.31 -6.74
N LEU A 221 7.54 -22.15 -6.19
CA LEU A 221 6.38 -22.96 -6.60
C LEU A 221 6.03 -22.73 -8.08
N CYS A 222 5.96 -21.48 -8.53
CA CYS A 222 5.62 -21.20 -9.93
C CYS A 222 6.73 -21.62 -10.90
N GLU A 223 8.01 -21.49 -10.53
CA GLU A 223 9.15 -21.94 -11.35
C GLU A 223 9.19 -23.48 -11.45
N LYS A 224 9.03 -24.19 -10.32
CA LYS A 224 8.94 -25.66 -10.32
C LYS A 224 7.83 -26.19 -11.23
N LEU A 225 6.65 -25.56 -11.18
CA LEU A 225 5.48 -26.02 -11.92
C LEU A 225 5.36 -25.38 -13.31
N HIS A 226 6.22 -24.42 -13.64
CA HIS A 226 6.19 -23.63 -14.87
C HIS A 226 4.84 -22.95 -15.13
N ILE A 227 4.17 -22.50 -14.04
CA ILE A 227 2.86 -21.84 -14.08
C ILE A 227 3.04 -20.34 -14.33
N PRO A 228 2.27 -19.72 -15.27
CA PRO A 228 2.26 -18.29 -15.47
C PRO A 228 1.71 -17.55 -14.25
N VAL A 229 2.29 -16.37 -13.94
CA VAL A 229 1.94 -15.57 -12.78
C VAL A 229 1.40 -14.21 -13.20
N VAL A 230 0.32 -13.80 -12.56
CA VAL A 230 -0.23 -12.45 -12.62
C VAL A 230 -0.29 -11.84 -11.21
N SER A 231 -0.24 -10.53 -11.11
CA SER A 231 -0.37 -9.87 -9.80
C SER A 231 -1.63 -9.00 -9.71
N THR A 232 -2.10 -8.80 -8.48
CA THR A 232 -2.96 -7.65 -8.18
C THR A 232 -2.12 -6.38 -8.09
N LEU A 233 -2.75 -5.20 -8.04
CA LEU A 233 -2.05 -3.93 -7.78
C LEU A 233 -1.17 -3.99 -6.52
N MET A 234 -1.68 -4.62 -5.46
CA MET A 234 -0.95 -4.77 -4.18
C MET A 234 0.08 -5.90 -4.20
N GLY A 235 0.02 -6.79 -5.18
CA GLY A 235 0.97 -7.88 -5.37
C GLY A 235 2.16 -7.55 -6.28
N ILE A 236 2.21 -6.33 -6.85
CA ILE A 236 3.34 -5.87 -7.68
C ILE A 236 4.63 -5.94 -6.85
N GLY A 237 5.65 -6.58 -7.41
CA GLY A 237 6.94 -6.81 -6.76
C GLY A 237 7.03 -8.13 -5.98
N ALA A 238 5.92 -8.85 -5.72
CA ALA A 238 5.99 -10.20 -5.15
C ALA A 238 6.76 -11.16 -6.07
N ILE A 239 6.54 -11.01 -7.39
CA ILE A 239 7.35 -11.67 -8.43
C ILE A 239 7.95 -10.56 -9.31
N SER A 240 9.23 -10.67 -9.60
CA SER A 240 9.95 -9.67 -10.41
C SER A 240 9.35 -9.54 -11.81
N ALA A 241 9.12 -8.29 -12.25
CA ALA A 241 8.64 -7.99 -13.59
C ALA A 241 9.63 -8.40 -14.72
N TYR A 242 10.85 -8.78 -14.39
CA TYR A 242 11.85 -9.30 -15.33
C TYR A 242 11.81 -10.83 -15.48
N ARG A 243 10.96 -11.54 -14.72
CA ARG A 243 10.79 -12.99 -14.86
C ARG A 243 9.86 -13.33 -16.02
N GLN A 244 10.24 -14.32 -16.82
CA GLN A 244 9.45 -14.76 -17.99
C GLN A 244 8.06 -15.29 -17.62
N LEU A 245 7.91 -15.87 -16.42
CA LEU A 245 6.62 -16.37 -15.93
C LEU A 245 5.64 -15.25 -15.55
N PHE A 246 6.12 -14.03 -15.34
CA PHE A 246 5.28 -12.91 -14.92
C PHE A 246 4.62 -12.23 -16.11
N LEU A 247 3.29 -12.26 -16.15
CA LEU A 247 2.49 -11.72 -17.25
C LEU A 247 2.05 -10.27 -17.05
N GLY A 248 2.27 -9.72 -15.84
CA GLY A 248 1.87 -8.37 -15.46
C GLY A 248 0.72 -8.35 -14.45
N MET A 249 0.20 -7.14 -14.22
CA MET A 249 -0.95 -6.88 -13.35
C MET A 249 -2.26 -7.29 -14.05
N THR A 250 -3.19 -7.90 -13.31
CA THR A 250 -4.56 -8.20 -13.74
C THR A 250 -5.59 -7.26 -13.10
N GLY A 251 -6.76 -7.13 -13.70
CA GLY A 251 -7.88 -6.33 -13.23
C GLY A 251 -8.30 -5.24 -14.21
N LEU A 252 -9.06 -4.22 -13.74
CA LEU A 252 -9.67 -3.21 -14.61
C LEU A 252 -8.65 -2.38 -15.41
N HIS A 253 -7.45 -2.21 -14.91
CA HIS A 253 -6.32 -1.58 -15.61
C HIS A 253 -5.17 -2.58 -15.83
N GLY A 254 -5.51 -3.89 -15.88
CA GLY A 254 -4.53 -4.96 -16.09
C GLY A 254 -3.99 -5.00 -17.51
N HIS A 255 -2.84 -5.65 -17.67
CA HIS A 255 -2.28 -5.96 -18.99
C HIS A 255 -3.17 -6.95 -19.73
N GLU A 256 -3.27 -6.80 -21.05
CA GLU A 256 -4.14 -7.66 -21.85
C GLU A 256 -3.78 -9.15 -21.72
N ARG A 257 -2.49 -9.49 -21.81
CA ARG A 257 -2.00 -10.87 -21.63
C ARG A 257 -2.39 -11.43 -20.26
N ALA A 258 -2.25 -10.66 -19.18
CA ALA A 258 -2.59 -11.07 -17.84
C ALA A 258 -4.11 -11.31 -17.68
N ASN A 259 -4.93 -10.39 -18.17
CA ASN A 259 -6.38 -10.52 -18.12
C ASN A 259 -6.90 -11.69 -18.96
N ASN A 260 -6.37 -11.87 -20.18
CA ASN A 260 -6.71 -13.00 -21.04
C ASN A 260 -6.30 -14.34 -20.42
N ALA A 261 -5.11 -14.41 -19.80
CA ALA A 261 -4.66 -15.61 -19.11
C ALA A 261 -5.60 -15.98 -17.94
N VAL A 262 -5.99 -15.01 -17.12
CA VAL A 262 -6.97 -15.20 -16.03
C VAL A 262 -8.34 -15.62 -16.56
N LYS A 263 -8.80 -15.02 -17.66
CA LYS A 263 -10.11 -15.35 -18.28
C LYS A 263 -10.15 -16.78 -18.80
N GLU A 264 -9.09 -17.20 -19.48
CA GLU A 264 -9.00 -18.50 -20.16
C GLU A 264 -8.51 -19.65 -19.25
N ALA A 265 -8.05 -19.32 -18.05
CA ALA A 265 -7.59 -20.30 -17.07
C ALA A 265 -8.69 -21.34 -16.74
N ASP A 266 -8.32 -22.59 -16.54
CA ASP A 266 -9.15 -23.62 -15.94
C ASP A 266 -8.92 -23.77 -14.43
N LEU A 267 -7.79 -23.21 -13.93
CA LEU A 267 -7.45 -23.15 -12.52
C LEU A 267 -6.77 -21.80 -12.19
N ILE A 268 -7.21 -21.15 -11.12
CA ILE A 268 -6.53 -20.01 -10.51
C ILE A 268 -6.04 -20.42 -9.11
N LEU A 269 -4.72 -20.39 -8.92
CA LEU A 269 -4.10 -20.46 -7.59
C LEU A 269 -3.93 -19.04 -7.06
N ALA A 270 -4.87 -18.58 -6.25
CA ALA A 270 -4.86 -17.25 -5.66
C ALA A 270 -4.13 -17.25 -4.30
N VAL A 271 -3.05 -16.49 -4.22
CA VAL A 271 -2.14 -16.45 -3.08
C VAL A 271 -2.20 -15.06 -2.44
N GLY A 272 -2.85 -14.95 -1.28
CA GLY A 272 -2.97 -13.70 -0.52
C GLY A 272 -3.69 -12.58 -1.28
N SER A 273 -4.78 -12.92 -2.00
CA SER A 273 -5.60 -12.00 -2.79
C SER A 273 -7.05 -12.02 -2.33
N ARG A 274 -7.65 -10.86 -2.12
CA ARG A 274 -9.03 -10.72 -1.59
C ARG A 274 -10.12 -10.63 -2.66
N PHE A 275 -9.78 -10.74 -3.93
CA PHE A 275 -10.73 -10.68 -5.04
C PHE A 275 -11.68 -9.47 -5.01
N ASN A 276 -11.12 -8.27 -4.79
CA ASN A 276 -11.92 -7.06 -4.85
C ASN A 276 -12.41 -6.78 -6.30
N ASP A 277 -13.38 -5.88 -6.44
CA ASP A 277 -14.01 -5.52 -7.72
C ASP A 277 -13.02 -4.99 -8.77
N ARG A 278 -11.90 -4.37 -8.34
CA ARG A 278 -10.85 -3.87 -9.24
C ARG A 278 -10.03 -4.99 -9.87
N VAL A 279 -9.96 -6.14 -9.21
CA VAL A 279 -9.26 -7.34 -9.70
C VAL A 279 -10.20 -8.21 -10.53
N THR A 280 -11.44 -8.40 -10.08
CA THR A 280 -12.36 -9.38 -10.69
C THR A 280 -13.19 -8.79 -11.83
N GLY A 281 -13.49 -7.49 -11.80
CA GLY A 281 -14.58 -6.96 -12.59
C GLY A 281 -15.88 -7.66 -12.21
N GLU A 282 -16.64 -8.11 -13.20
CA GLU A 282 -17.89 -8.89 -12.99
C GLU A 282 -17.58 -10.29 -12.46
N ARG A 283 -18.00 -10.56 -11.21
CA ARG A 283 -17.59 -11.73 -10.41
C ARG A 283 -18.02 -13.07 -11.01
N SER A 284 -19.24 -13.16 -11.54
CA SER A 284 -19.76 -14.40 -12.13
C SER A 284 -18.98 -14.78 -13.40
N SER A 285 -18.63 -13.80 -14.22
CA SER A 285 -17.77 -13.98 -15.37
C SER A 285 -16.33 -14.37 -14.99
N TYR A 286 -15.82 -13.78 -13.89
CA TYR A 286 -14.47 -14.07 -13.40
C TYR A 286 -14.30 -15.53 -12.99
N SER A 287 -15.24 -16.07 -12.21
CA SER A 287 -15.17 -17.45 -11.67
C SER A 287 -15.67 -18.52 -12.64
N ALA A 288 -16.31 -18.14 -13.76
CA ALA A 288 -16.92 -19.08 -14.68
C ALA A 288 -15.92 -20.10 -15.25
N ASN A 289 -16.31 -21.39 -15.22
CA ASN A 289 -15.59 -22.51 -15.82
C ASN A 289 -14.16 -22.74 -15.34
N LYS A 290 -13.84 -22.37 -14.10
CA LYS A 290 -12.52 -22.58 -13.52
C LYS A 290 -12.60 -22.97 -12.06
N LEU A 291 -11.63 -23.74 -11.61
CA LEU A 291 -11.42 -24.00 -10.19
C LEU A 291 -10.58 -22.87 -9.58
N ILE A 292 -11.00 -22.34 -8.45
CA ILE A 292 -10.24 -21.37 -7.68
C ILE A 292 -9.72 -22.03 -6.41
N ILE A 293 -8.41 -22.05 -6.24
CA ILE A 293 -7.72 -22.41 -4.99
C ILE A 293 -7.35 -21.11 -4.33
N HIS A 294 -7.87 -20.85 -3.12
CA HIS A 294 -7.68 -19.59 -2.42
C HIS A 294 -6.87 -19.79 -1.14
N LEU A 295 -5.64 -19.27 -1.11
CA LEU A 295 -4.76 -19.29 0.05
C LEU A 295 -4.82 -17.92 0.74
N ASP A 296 -5.25 -17.89 2.01
CA ASP A 296 -5.26 -16.66 2.81
C ASP A 296 -5.02 -16.99 4.29
N ILE A 297 -4.45 -16.02 5.03
CA ILE A 297 -4.29 -16.12 6.49
C ILE A 297 -5.60 -15.81 7.23
N ASP A 298 -6.49 -15.04 6.60
CA ASP A 298 -7.77 -14.60 7.16
C ASP A 298 -8.89 -15.50 6.66
N PRO A 299 -9.47 -16.36 7.53
CA PRO A 299 -10.57 -17.23 7.12
C PRO A 299 -11.81 -16.47 6.64
N ALA A 300 -11.97 -15.19 7.06
CA ALA A 300 -13.10 -14.36 6.62
C ALA A 300 -12.97 -13.86 5.18
N GLU A 301 -11.81 -13.95 4.55
CA GLU A 301 -11.61 -13.59 3.14
C GLU A 301 -11.91 -14.76 2.19
N VAL A 302 -11.79 -16.02 2.68
CA VAL A 302 -12.13 -17.22 1.89
C VAL A 302 -13.65 -17.24 1.64
N ASP A 303 -14.04 -17.43 0.37
CA ASP A 303 -15.44 -17.46 -0.11
C ASP A 303 -16.23 -16.15 0.06
N LYS A 304 -15.59 -15.07 0.46
CA LYS A 304 -16.27 -13.77 0.69
C LYS A 304 -16.71 -13.08 -0.61
N ASN A 305 -15.85 -13.04 -1.59
CA ASN A 305 -16.08 -12.33 -2.85
C ASN A 305 -16.27 -13.25 -4.05
N ILE A 306 -15.58 -14.36 -4.05
CA ILE A 306 -15.60 -15.40 -5.09
C ILE A 306 -15.66 -16.75 -4.39
N ASP A 307 -16.56 -17.63 -4.82
CA ASP A 307 -16.59 -19.01 -4.32
C ASP A 307 -15.31 -19.72 -4.73
N SER A 308 -14.53 -20.15 -3.77
CA SER A 308 -13.35 -20.99 -4.00
C SER A 308 -13.77 -22.47 -3.96
N GLY A 309 -13.33 -23.23 -4.93
CA GLY A 309 -13.54 -24.69 -4.86
C GLY A 309 -12.68 -25.33 -3.78
N ILE A 310 -11.51 -24.71 -3.47
CA ILE A 310 -10.60 -25.14 -2.40
C ILE A 310 -10.07 -23.90 -1.68
N GLY A 311 -10.55 -23.64 -0.46
CA GLY A 311 -10.01 -22.60 0.41
C GLY A 311 -9.01 -23.19 1.40
N ILE A 312 -7.85 -22.61 1.55
CA ILE A 312 -6.82 -23.00 2.53
C ILE A 312 -6.50 -21.82 3.41
N THR A 313 -6.85 -21.90 4.69
CA THR A 313 -6.45 -20.93 5.70
C THR A 313 -5.22 -21.44 6.44
N GLY A 314 -4.16 -20.63 6.49
CA GLY A 314 -2.92 -21.01 7.14
C GLY A 314 -1.79 -20.01 6.93
N ASP A 315 -0.67 -20.26 7.57
CA ASP A 315 0.56 -19.53 7.30
C ASP A 315 0.96 -19.69 5.82
N MET A 316 1.27 -18.57 5.17
CA MET A 316 1.48 -18.55 3.74
C MET A 316 2.73 -19.33 3.32
N VAL A 317 3.82 -19.17 4.06
CA VAL A 317 5.11 -19.87 3.80
C VAL A 317 4.91 -21.37 4.00
N ALA A 318 4.29 -21.79 5.10
CA ALA A 318 4.00 -23.20 5.38
C ALA A 318 3.11 -23.82 4.29
N THR A 319 2.06 -23.09 3.85
CA THR A 319 1.12 -23.54 2.82
C THR A 319 1.81 -23.70 1.45
N LEU A 320 2.59 -22.70 1.02
CA LEU A 320 3.32 -22.75 -0.26
C LEU A 320 4.35 -23.88 -0.28
N ASN A 321 5.10 -24.06 0.82
CA ASN A 321 6.06 -25.15 0.95
C ASN A 321 5.40 -26.54 0.95
N ALA A 322 4.22 -26.68 1.55
CA ALA A 322 3.46 -27.92 1.51
C ALA A 322 2.95 -28.23 0.09
N LEU A 323 2.45 -27.22 -0.64
CA LEU A 323 2.05 -27.34 -2.03
C LEU A 323 3.24 -27.67 -2.95
N GLU A 324 4.38 -27.03 -2.75
CA GLU A 324 5.60 -27.31 -3.53
C GLU A 324 6.03 -28.76 -3.40
N LYS A 325 5.97 -29.35 -2.19
CA LYS A 325 6.28 -30.78 -1.96
C LYS A 325 5.30 -31.71 -2.64
N ALA A 326 4.00 -31.37 -2.64
CA ALA A 326 2.93 -32.26 -3.11
C ALA A 326 2.64 -32.15 -4.62
N ALA A 327 2.75 -30.94 -5.20
CA ALA A 327 2.46 -30.72 -6.60
C ALA A 327 3.64 -31.14 -7.50
N GLN A 328 3.31 -31.67 -8.69
CA GLN A 328 4.27 -32.15 -9.68
C GLN A 328 4.15 -31.35 -10.98
N PRO A 329 5.27 -31.04 -11.64
CA PRO A 329 5.24 -30.38 -12.94
C PRO A 329 4.66 -31.30 -14.01
N HIS A 330 3.98 -30.71 -14.99
CA HIS A 330 3.49 -31.39 -16.18
C HIS A 330 3.60 -30.45 -17.38
N ASP A 331 3.30 -30.97 -18.58
CA ASP A 331 3.46 -30.20 -19.81
C ASP A 331 2.39 -29.12 -19.96
N LEU A 332 2.81 -27.85 -20.01
CA LEU A 332 1.99 -26.66 -20.22
C LEU A 332 2.35 -25.93 -21.53
N SER A 333 3.09 -26.56 -22.44
CA SER A 333 3.59 -25.92 -23.67
C SER A 333 2.49 -25.28 -24.51
N SER A 334 1.38 -25.99 -24.72
CA SER A 334 0.23 -25.46 -25.50
C SER A 334 -0.44 -24.25 -24.81
N TRP A 335 -0.40 -24.20 -23.47
CA TRP A 335 -0.89 -23.05 -22.72
C TRP A 335 0.04 -21.84 -22.90
N TRP A 336 1.35 -22.05 -22.82
CA TRP A 336 2.34 -21.00 -23.06
C TRP A 336 2.33 -20.50 -24.50
N ASP A 337 2.12 -21.36 -25.50
CA ASP A 337 1.96 -20.94 -26.89
C ASP A 337 0.77 -19.99 -27.04
N LYS A 338 -0.36 -20.32 -26.39
CA LYS A 338 -1.54 -19.44 -26.38
C LYS A 338 -1.27 -18.11 -25.67
N ILE A 339 -0.66 -18.13 -24.48
CA ILE A 339 -0.29 -16.92 -23.73
C ILE A 339 0.61 -16.01 -24.58
N ASN A 340 1.60 -16.57 -25.24
CA ASN A 340 2.55 -15.83 -26.06
C ASN A 340 1.94 -15.26 -27.35
N SER A 341 0.75 -15.70 -27.76
CA SER A 341 0.01 -15.09 -28.87
C SER A 341 -0.66 -13.76 -28.53
N TRP A 342 -0.79 -13.41 -27.24
CA TRP A 342 -1.38 -12.14 -26.80
C TRP A 342 -0.32 -11.07 -26.57
N PRO A 343 -0.66 -9.78 -26.74
CA PRO A 343 0.26 -8.66 -26.46
C PRO A 343 0.81 -8.71 -25.02
N GLY A 344 2.12 -8.49 -24.88
CA GLY A 344 2.83 -8.51 -23.61
C GLY A 344 2.83 -7.16 -22.87
N MET A 345 3.56 -7.12 -21.75
CA MET A 345 3.69 -5.90 -20.92
C MET A 345 4.45 -4.76 -21.62
N ASP A 346 5.34 -5.08 -22.56
CA ASP A 346 6.16 -4.10 -23.28
C ASP A 346 5.48 -3.56 -24.54
N ASP A 347 4.37 -4.19 -24.96
CA ASP A 347 3.64 -3.77 -26.15
C ASP A 347 2.86 -2.48 -25.89
N ASP A 348 2.80 -1.61 -26.90
CA ASP A 348 2.14 -0.33 -26.77
C ASP A 348 0.64 -0.43 -27.09
N PHE A 349 -0.18 0.11 -26.20
CA PHE A 349 -1.61 0.30 -26.39
C PHE A 349 -1.87 1.77 -26.75
N GLY A 350 -1.90 2.09 -28.05
CA GLY A 350 -2.15 3.45 -28.53
C GLY A 350 -0.91 4.37 -28.52
N ASN A 351 -1.13 5.64 -28.88
CA ASN A 351 -0.07 6.66 -28.99
C ASN A 351 0.02 7.58 -27.75
N GLU A 352 -0.41 7.10 -26.59
CA GLU A 352 -0.41 7.88 -25.37
C GLU A 352 1.02 8.34 -24.98
N GLU A 353 1.14 9.60 -24.60
CA GLU A 353 2.42 10.20 -24.21
C GLU A 353 2.86 9.78 -22.82
N ALA A 354 1.93 9.78 -21.85
CA ALA A 354 2.22 9.54 -20.44
C ALA A 354 2.95 8.20 -20.16
N PRO A 355 2.61 7.05 -20.78
CA PRO A 355 3.34 5.81 -20.61
C PRO A 355 4.84 5.88 -20.91
N LYS A 356 5.25 6.73 -21.86
CA LYS A 356 6.65 6.88 -22.27
C LYS A 356 7.54 7.41 -21.14
N PHE A 357 7.00 8.29 -20.28
CA PHE A 357 7.72 8.79 -19.11
C PHE A 357 8.06 7.66 -18.12
N PHE A 358 7.11 6.75 -17.87
CA PHE A 358 7.35 5.62 -16.97
C PHE A 358 8.31 4.59 -17.58
N LYS A 359 8.19 4.30 -18.87
CA LYS A 359 9.11 3.40 -19.57
C LYS A 359 10.55 3.94 -19.55
N ALA A 360 10.75 5.27 -19.67
CA ALA A 360 12.07 5.91 -19.61
C ALA A 360 12.75 5.80 -18.23
N LEU A 361 12.00 5.57 -17.15
CA LEU A 361 12.55 5.36 -15.82
C LEU A 361 13.14 3.95 -15.63
N ASN A 362 12.66 2.94 -16.35
CA ASN A 362 13.13 1.55 -16.16
C ASN A 362 14.64 1.37 -16.30
N PRO A 363 15.34 1.92 -17.32
CA PRO A 363 16.80 1.81 -17.41
C PRO A 363 17.52 2.52 -16.27
N VAL A 364 16.95 3.64 -15.77
CA VAL A 364 17.54 4.42 -14.67
C VAL A 364 17.44 3.69 -13.35
N LEU A 365 16.36 2.93 -13.15
CA LEU A 365 16.04 2.22 -11.90
C LEU A 365 16.58 0.78 -11.86
N LYS A 366 16.84 0.19 -13.02
CA LYS A 366 17.33 -1.18 -13.11
C LYS A 366 18.58 -1.38 -12.24
N ASP A 367 18.58 -2.46 -11.46
CA ASP A 367 19.68 -2.86 -10.57
C ASP A 367 20.00 -1.86 -9.42
N LYS A 368 19.11 -0.89 -9.18
CA LYS A 368 19.22 0.05 -8.05
C LYS A 368 18.29 -0.34 -6.88
N ASP A 369 18.68 0.06 -5.66
CA ASP A 369 17.82 -0.09 -4.49
C ASP A 369 16.91 1.14 -4.35
N TYR A 370 15.66 0.98 -4.79
CA TYR A 370 14.65 2.03 -4.79
C TYR A 370 13.33 1.56 -4.18
N ILE A 371 12.50 2.53 -3.82
CA ILE A 371 11.09 2.32 -3.48
C ILE A 371 10.26 3.34 -4.28
N ILE A 372 9.20 2.87 -4.91
CA ILE A 372 8.19 3.72 -5.54
C ILE A 372 7.02 3.84 -4.58
N THR A 373 6.62 5.06 -4.25
CA THR A 373 5.31 5.33 -3.66
C THR A 373 4.45 6.03 -4.71
N THR A 374 3.18 5.67 -4.81
CA THR A 374 2.27 6.37 -5.71
C THR A 374 1.13 7.01 -4.94
N ASP A 375 0.72 8.19 -5.37
CA ASP A 375 -0.60 8.72 -5.08
C ASP A 375 -1.65 8.03 -5.95
N VAL A 376 -2.93 8.40 -5.81
CA VAL A 376 -4.04 7.73 -6.49
C VAL A 376 -4.53 8.53 -7.69
N GLY A 377 -4.61 7.87 -8.84
CA GLY A 377 -5.07 8.46 -10.10
C GLY A 377 -4.48 7.79 -11.34
N GLN A 378 -4.48 8.50 -12.48
CA GLN A 378 -3.93 7.96 -13.73
C GLN A 378 -2.44 7.62 -13.61
N HIS A 379 -1.65 8.47 -12.96
CA HIS A 379 -0.23 8.27 -12.72
C HIS A 379 0.06 6.95 -11.95
N GLN A 380 -0.82 6.57 -11.00
CA GLN A 380 -0.74 5.29 -10.29
C GLN A 380 -0.88 4.11 -11.25
N MET A 381 -1.87 4.17 -12.14
CA MET A 381 -2.13 3.09 -13.08
C MET A 381 -1.04 2.99 -14.15
N TRP A 382 -0.57 4.12 -14.71
CA TRP A 382 0.57 4.12 -15.63
C TRP A 382 1.83 3.59 -14.96
N ALA A 383 2.11 3.98 -13.72
CA ALA A 383 3.23 3.43 -12.96
C ALA A 383 3.10 1.91 -12.78
N ALA A 384 1.91 1.43 -12.41
CA ALA A 384 1.63 0.00 -12.23
C ALA A 384 1.75 -0.82 -13.53
N GLN A 385 1.39 -0.21 -14.69
CA GLN A 385 1.47 -0.87 -15.99
C GLN A 385 2.88 -0.86 -16.59
N HIS A 386 3.67 0.21 -16.34
CA HIS A 386 4.88 0.44 -17.14
C HIS A 386 6.19 0.45 -16.34
N LEU A 387 6.16 0.54 -15.01
CA LEU A 387 7.37 0.35 -14.19
C LEU A 387 7.64 -1.13 -13.94
N LYS A 388 8.89 -1.54 -14.15
CA LYS A 388 9.33 -2.92 -13.91
C LYS A 388 9.86 -3.07 -12.49
N ILE A 389 8.99 -3.36 -11.54
CA ILE A 389 9.35 -3.59 -10.14
C ILE A 389 10.05 -4.93 -9.99
N GLN A 390 11.17 -4.96 -9.26
CA GLN A 390 12.04 -6.13 -9.15
C GLN A 390 11.82 -6.95 -7.89
N PHE A 391 11.57 -6.26 -6.76
CA PHE A 391 11.56 -6.88 -5.44
C PHE A 391 10.32 -6.46 -4.64
N ALA A 392 9.95 -7.30 -3.71
CA ALA A 392 8.93 -6.99 -2.71
C ALA A 392 9.27 -5.71 -1.94
N ARG A 393 8.26 -5.00 -1.48
CA ARG A 393 8.36 -3.73 -0.74
C ARG A 393 9.05 -2.59 -1.51
N GLN A 394 9.21 -2.72 -2.84
CA GLN A 394 9.59 -1.62 -3.72
C GLN A 394 8.39 -0.84 -4.28
N TRP A 395 7.17 -1.35 -4.09
CA TRP A 395 5.93 -0.75 -4.59
C TRP A 395 4.98 -0.49 -3.43
N LEU A 396 4.70 0.77 -3.14
CA LEU A 396 3.81 1.24 -2.08
C LEU A 396 2.71 2.12 -2.67
N THR A 397 1.46 1.72 -2.47
CA THR A 397 0.31 2.43 -3.04
C THR A 397 -0.93 2.20 -2.18
N SER A 398 -1.90 3.12 -2.23
CA SER A 398 -3.20 2.92 -1.60
C SER A 398 -4.13 2.19 -2.58
N GLY A 399 -4.25 0.88 -2.43
CA GLY A 399 -5.02 0.02 -3.33
C GLY A 399 -6.44 -0.25 -2.87
N GLY A 400 -6.67 -0.37 -1.57
CA GLY A 400 -7.97 -0.69 -0.98
C GLY A 400 -8.88 0.52 -0.83
N LEU A 401 -8.43 1.56 -0.13
CA LEU A 401 -9.19 2.80 0.05
C LEU A 401 -9.06 3.75 -1.14
N GLY A 402 -7.93 3.73 -1.85
CA GLY A 402 -7.69 4.62 -2.97
C GLY A 402 -7.51 6.08 -2.54
N THR A 403 -6.69 6.30 -1.52
CA THR A 403 -6.55 7.60 -0.85
C THR A 403 -5.66 8.54 -1.65
N MET A 404 -6.25 9.59 -2.21
CA MET A 404 -5.50 10.72 -2.72
C MET A 404 -4.80 11.47 -1.57
N GLY A 405 -3.53 11.85 -1.78
CA GLY A 405 -2.66 12.44 -0.77
C GLY A 405 -1.79 11.42 -0.01
N PHE A 406 -1.87 10.13 -0.34
CA PHE A 406 -1.05 9.07 0.28
C PHE A 406 0.43 9.14 -0.13
N GLY A 407 0.73 9.43 -1.40
CA GLY A 407 2.02 9.18 -2.02
C GLY A 407 3.21 9.86 -1.34
N LEU A 408 3.13 11.17 -1.11
CA LEU A 408 4.24 11.97 -0.56
C LEU A 408 4.55 11.65 0.91
N PRO A 409 3.56 11.64 1.84
CA PRO A 409 3.86 11.29 3.23
C PRO A 409 4.25 9.81 3.40
N ALA A 410 3.73 8.90 2.59
CA ALA A 410 4.19 7.51 2.59
C ALA A 410 5.66 7.41 2.15
N ALA A 411 6.10 8.24 1.19
CA ALA A 411 7.51 8.32 0.78
C ALA A 411 8.41 8.80 1.90
N LEU A 412 7.98 9.79 2.68
CA LEU A 412 8.68 10.23 3.88
C LEU A 412 8.93 9.05 4.85
N GLY A 413 7.88 8.31 5.18
CA GLY A 413 7.97 7.15 6.07
C GLY A 413 8.85 6.03 5.50
N ALA A 414 8.68 5.70 4.23
CA ALA A 414 9.46 4.68 3.55
C ALA A 414 10.96 5.01 3.50
N GLN A 415 11.32 6.29 3.26
CA GLN A 415 12.71 6.72 3.22
C GLN A 415 13.38 6.64 4.60
N LEU A 416 12.63 6.96 5.67
CA LEU A 416 13.13 6.84 7.04
C LEU A 416 13.23 5.36 7.48
N ALA A 417 12.37 4.50 6.97
CA ALA A 417 12.42 3.06 7.21
C ALA A 417 13.61 2.40 6.52
N ARG A 418 13.97 2.87 5.32
CA ARG A 418 15.07 2.34 4.50
C ARG A 418 15.98 3.46 4.02
N PRO A 419 16.84 4.00 4.91
CA PRO A 419 17.66 5.18 4.61
C PRO A 419 18.70 4.96 3.50
N GLN A 420 19.07 3.71 3.21
CA GLN A 420 20.00 3.39 2.13
C GLN A 420 19.33 3.35 0.76
N SER A 421 18.06 2.98 0.70
CA SER A 421 17.27 3.00 -0.53
C SER A 421 17.00 4.44 -0.99
N ARG A 422 16.56 4.60 -2.23
CA ARG A 422 16.09 5.89 -2.72
C ARG A 422 14.58 5.83 -2.94
N VAL A 423 13.82 6.70 -2.29
CA VAL A 423 12.37 6.71 -2.45
C VAL A 423 11.95 7.75 -3.49
N ILE A 424 11.12 7.30 -4.43
CA ILE A 424 10.52 8.12 -5.48
C ILE A 424 9.02 8.16 -5.24
N SER A 425 8.48 9.34 -4.95
CA SER A 425 7.04 9.57 -4.84
C SER A 425 6.49 10.01 -6.19
N ILE A 426 5.51 9.30 -6.72
CA ILE A 426 4.84 9.63 -7.99
C ILE A 426 3.42 10.07 -7.66
N SER A 427 3.11 11.34 -7.91
CA SER A 427 1.82 11.96 -7.61
C SER A 427 1.23 12.64 -8.82
N GLY A 428 -0.09 12.76 -8.88
CA GLY A 428 -0.76 13.73 -9.74
C GLY A 428 -0.90 15.08 -9.03
N ASP A 429 -1.08 16.15 -9.79
CA ASP A 429 -1.26 17.51 -9.26
C ASP A 429 -2.43 17.62 -8.27
N GLY A 430 -3.52 16.88 -8.49
CA GLY A 430 -4.66 16.85 -7.59
C GLY A 430 -4.34 16.24 -6.22
N GLY A 431 -3.73 15.05 -6.18
CA GLY A 431 -3.35 14.37 -4.95
C GLY A 431 -2.22 15.09 -4.22
N PHE A 432 -1.23 15.58 -4.94
CA PHE A 432 -0.11 16.34 -4.36
C PHE A 432 -0.57 17.59 -3.62
N LYS A 433 -1.59 18.30 -4.12
CA LYS A 433 -2.17 19.47 -3.43
C LYS A 433 -2.77 19.13 -2.06
N MET A 434 -3.21 17.90 -1.83
CA MET A 434 -3.84 17.50 -0.56
C MET A 434 -2.82 17.38 0.59
N THR A 435 -1.60 16.94 0.30
CA THR A 435 -0.55 16.67 1.31
C THR A 435 0.80 17.28 0.96
N GLY A 436 0.85 18.18 -0.02
CA GLY A 436 2.10 18.84 -0.44
C GLY A 436 2.79 19.64 0.68
N SER A 437 2.07 20.03 1.74
CA SER A 437 2.64 20.62 2.95
C SER A 437 3.69 19.73 3.64
N GLU A 438 3.66 18.41 3.41
CA GLU A 438 4.68 17.49 3.93
C GLU A 438 6.07 17.71 3.29
N LEU A 439 6.18 18.53 2.24
CA LEU A 439 7.48 19.04 1.79
C LEU A 439 8.22 19.80 2.91
N PHE A 440 7.47 20.49 3.80
CA PHE A 440 8.06 21.10 5.00
C PHE A 440 8.72 20.05 5.89
N THR A 441 8.03 18.93 6.16
CA THR A 441 8.57 17.83 6.97
C THR A 441 9.79 17.18 6.31
N ILE A 442 9.72 16.95 5.01
CA ILE A 442 10.82 16.39 4.20
C ILE A 442 12.04 17.31 4.23
N ALA A 443 11.86 18.61 4.01
CA ALA A 443 12.92 19.60 3.99
C ALA A 443 13.57 19.77 5.37
N SER A 444 12.75 19.92 6.42
CA SER A 444 13.21 20.14 7.80
C SER A 444 14.05 18.98 8.34
N ASN A 445 13.80 17.76 7.87
CA ASN A 445 14.54 16.57 8.26
C ASN A 445 15.57 16.13 7.20
N ASN A 446 15.73 16.90 6.12
CA ASN A 446 16.61 16.60 4.99
C ASN A 446 16.41 15.16 4.46
N VAL A 447 15.16 14.71 4.38
CA VAL A 447 14.82 13.34 3.94
C VAL A 447 14.92 13.26 2.41
N PRO A 448 15.80 12.43 1.84
CA PRO A 448 16.14 12.51 0.43
C PRO A 448 15.09 11.85 -0.51
N VAL A 449 13.85 12.24 -0.42
CA VAL A 449 12.77 11.81 -1.32
C VAL A 449 12.87 12.53 -2.67
N ILE A 450 12.66 11.81 -3.76
CA ILE A 450 12.44 12.38 -5.09
C ILE A 450 10.93 12.42 -5.33
N ALA A 451 10.34 13.61 -5.37
CA ALA A 451 8.93 13.80 -5.66
C ALA A 451 8.73 14.10 -7.16
N ILE A 452 7.98 13.26 -7.86
CA ILE A 452 7.59 13.47 -9.27
C ILE A 452 6.09 13.81 -9.28
N VAL A 453 5.75 14.99 -9.83
CA VAL A 453 4.37 15.46 -9.94
C VAL A 453 3.96 15.48 -11.41
N PHE A 454 3.07 14.57 -11.80
CA PHE A 454 2.43 14.58 -13.11
C PHE A 454 1.29 15.60 -13.10
N ASN A 455 1.52 16.73 -13.77
CA ASN A 455 0.60 17.87 -13.80
C ASN A 455 -0.17 17.89 -15.13
N ASN A 456 -1.46 17.58 -15.08
CA ASN A 456 -2.39 17.72 -16.21
C ASN A 456 -3.45 18.80 -15.94
N SER A 457 -3.28 19.62 -14.91
CA SER A 457 -4.21 20.65 -14.46
C SER A 457 -5.62 20.11 -14.19
N GLY A 458 -5.71 18.86 -13.69
CA GLY A 458 -7.01 18.23 -13.50
C GLY A 458 -7.00 16.92 -12.74
N LEU A 459 -8.18 16.47 -12.38
CA LEU A 459 -8.43 15.14 -11.84
C LEU A 459 -8.57 14.16 -13.01
N GLY A 460 -7.43 13.72 -13.57
CA GLY A 460 -7.39 12.99 -14.83
C GLY A 460 -8.20 11.70 -14.84
N MET A 461 -8.19 10.90 -13.75
CA MET A 461 -9.01 9.68 -13.65
C MET A 461 -10.51 10.01 -13.64
N ILE A 462 -10.92 11.10 -12.97
CA ILE A 462 -12.33 11.55 -12.97
C ILE A 462 -12.74 11.98 -14.38
N ARG A 463 -11.88 12.75 -15.07
CA ARG A 463 -12.11 13.15 -16.46
C ARG A 463 -12.24 11.92 -17.38
N GLN A 464 -11.38 10.90 -17.22
CA GLN A 464 -11.46 9.65 -17.97
C GLN A 464 -12.78 8.90 -17.71
N LEU A 465 -13.21 8.77 -16.46
CA LEU A 465 -14.50 8.15 -16.12
C LEU A 465 -15.68 8.96 -16.69
N GLN A 466 -15.63 10.29 -16.65
CA GLN A 466 -16.66 11.13 -17.27
C GLN A 466 -16.67 11.00 -18.80
N THR A 467 -15.52 10.75 -19.41
CA THR A 467 -15.45 10.43 -20.84
C THR A 467 -16.18 9.11 -21.16
N VAL A 468 -15.87 8.05 -20.40
CA VAL A 468 -16.39 6.70 -20.67
C VAL A 468 -17.87 6.55 -20.28
N GLN A 469 -18.26 7.09 -19.12
CA GLN A 469 -19.58 6.81 -18.52
C GLN A 469 -20.60 7.93 -18.74
N PHE A 470 -20.14 9.17 -18.97
CA PHE A 470 -21.00 10.35 -18.97
C PHE A 470 -20.90 11.18 -20.26
N ALA A 471 -20.52 10.55 -21.38
CA ALA A 471 -20.47 11.18 -22.72
C ALA A 471 -19.74 12.54 -22.71
N LYS A 472 -18.56 12.59 -22.07
CA LYS A 472 -17.71 13.80 -21.96
C LYS A 472 -18.40 15.00 -21.27
N ARG A 473 -19.42 14.78 -20.42
CA ARG A 473 -20.01 15.84 -19.60
C ARG A 473 -19.12 16.12 -18.40
N PHE A 474 -18.09 16.92 -18.64
CA PHE A 474 -17.07 17.23 -17.62
C PHE A 474 -17.61 18.16 -16.54
N THR A 475 -17.38 17.79 -15.27
CA THR A 475 -17.77 18.60 -14.11
C THR A 475 -16.76 18.39 -12.99
N ALA A 476 -16.24 19.48 -12.43
CA ALA A 476 -15.32 19.49 -11.29
C ALA A 476 -14.07 18.60 -11.45
N CYS A 477 -13.66 18.31 -12.68
CA CYS A 477 -12.46 17.55 -12.97
C CYS A 477 -11.27 18.40 -13.43
N GLU A 478 -11.52 19.68 -13.75
CA GLU A 478 -10.48 20.65 -14.07
C GLU A 478 -10.08 21.40 -12.79
N LEU A 479 -8.78 21.56 -12.59
CA LEU A 479 -8.25 22.33 -11.47
C LEU A 479 -7.96 23.75 -11.96
N PRO A 480 -8.73 24.76 -11.50
CA PRO A 480 -8.54 26.12 -11.97
C PRO A 480 -7.21 26.70 -11.48
N GLY A 481 -6.54 27.40 -12.38
CA GLY A 481 -5.26 28.03 -12.12
C GLY A 481 -4.08 27.07 -12.21
N TYR A 482 -2.97 27.57 -12.72
CA TYR A 482 -1.70 26.84 -12.78
C TYR A 482 -0.96 26.97 -11.45
N VAL A 483 -0.52 25.84 -10.89
CA VAL A 483 0.41 25.79 -9.77
C VAL A 483 1.74 25.30 -10.31
N ASP A 484 2.77 26.11 -10.21
CA ASP A 484 4.15 25.75 -10.48
C ASP A 484 4.70 24.99 -9.27
N PHE A 485 4.77 23.66 -9.36
CA PHE A 485 5.20 22.83 -8.23
C PHE A 485 6.69 22.95 -7.96
N VAL A 486 7.50 23.35 -8.93
CA VAL A 486 8.92 23.64 -8.72
C VAL A 486 9.09 24.87 -7.82
N LYS A 487 8.33 25.96 -8.08
CA LYS A 487 8.31 27.12 -7.19
C LYS A 487 7.71 26.81 -5.82
N TYR A 488 6.70 25.95 -5.77
CA TYR A 488 6.12 25.48 -4.51
C TYR A 488 7.16 24.75 -3.66
N ALA A 489 7.94 23.84 -4.25
CA ALA A 489 9.03 23.15 -3.56
C ALA A 489 10.15 24.11 -3.12
N ALA A 490 10.49 25.09 -3.98
CA ALA A 490 11.49 26.12 -3.65
C ALA A 490 11.11 26.95 -2.42
N ALA A 491 9.81 27.15 -2.14
CA ALA A 491 9.34 27.83 -0.94
C ALA A 491 9.72 27.10 0.37
N PHE A 492 9.99 25.78 0.28
CA PHE A 492 10.50 24.95 1.39
C PHE A 492 12.01 24.73 1.31
N GLY A 493 12.72 25.37 0.38
CA GLY A 493 14.15 25.19 0.17
C GLY A 493 14.52 23.89 -0.57
N ILE A 494 13.56 23.26 -1.23
CA ILE A 494 13.77 22.04 -2.02
C ILE A 494 14.06 22.42 -3.48
N GLU A 495 15.17 21.91 -4.02
CA GLU A 495 15.52 22.07 -5.43
C GLU A 495 14.55 21.26 -6.33
N GLY A 496 14.31 21.76 -7.52
CA GLY A 496 13.47 21.07 -8.49
C GLY A 496 13.64 21.57 -9.92
N GLU A 497 13.06 20.84 -10.86
CA GLU A 497 13.06 21.18 -12.28
C GLU A 497 11.82 20.67 -13.01
N HIS A 498 11.54 21.22 -14.18
CA HIS A 498 10.52 20.72 -15.10
C HIS A 498 11.12 19.68 -16.03
N ALA A 499 10.34 18.67 -16.37
CA ALA A 499 10.73 17.61 -17.30
C ALA A 499 9.60 17.36 -18.31
N ASP A 500 9.67 18.02 -19.45
CA ASP A 500 8.61 17.97 -20.47
C ASP A 500 8.75 16.81 -21.46
N MET A 501 9.84 16.02 -21.35
CA MET A 501 10.13 14.88 -22.21
C MET A 501 10.56 13.67 -21.36
N PRO A 502 10.27 12.43 -21.82
CA PRO A 502 10.68 11.22 -21.10
C PRO A 502 12.18 11.15 -20.78
N GLU A 503 13.03 11.58 -21.71
CA GLU A 503 14.48 11.59 -21.53
C GLU A 503 14.92 12.63 -20.50
N ALA A 504 14.23 13.80 -20.46
CA ALA A 504 14.48 14.83 -19.46
C ALA A 504 14.10 14.34 -18.05
N LEU A 505 12.97 13.63 -17.90
CA LEU A 505 12.59 12.99 -16.64
C LEU A 505 13.65 11.97 -16.18
N ALA A 506 14.12 11.11 -17.10
CA ALA A 506 15.15 10.12 -16.77
C ALA A 506 16.45 10.80 -16.29
N GLN A 507 16.88 11.88 -16.95
CA GLN A 507 18.06 12.67 -16.56
C GLN A 507 17.85 13.37 -15.21
N ALA A 508 16.69 13.99 -14.99
CA ALA A 508 16.35 14.64 -13.73
C ALA A 508 16.34 13.67 -12.55
N VAL A 509 15.78 12.46 -12.72
CA VAL A 509 15.82 11.40 -11.71
C VAL A 509 17.26 10.93 -11.46
N ALA A 510 18.07 10.73 -12.49
CA ALA A 510 19.47 10.37 -12.33
C ALA A 510 20.26 11.43 -11.54
N LYS A 511 20.09 12.71 -11.86
CA LYS A 511 20.67 13.84 -11.14
C LYS A 511 20.22 13.89 -9.67
N ALA A 512 18.90 13.81 -9.43
CA ALA A 512 18.32 13.78 -8.10
C ALA A 512 18.80 12.58 -7.28
N TRP A 513 19.07 11.44 -7.92
CA TRP A 513 19.61 10.24 -7.30
C TRP A 513 20.96 10.49 -6.65
N GLU A 514 21.87 11.14 -7.37
CA GLU A 514 23.25 11.39 -6.92
C GLU A 514 23.35 12.46 -5.83
N CYS A 515 22.49 13.49 -5.87
CA CYS A 515 22.58 14.58 -4.90
C CYS A 515 22.15 14.20 -3.47
N ARG A 516 21.41 13.09 -3.30
CA ARG A 516 20.92 12.59 -2.01
C ARG A 516 20.27 13.65 -1.10
N LYS A 517 19.55 14.57 -1.71
CA LYS A 517 18.73 15.59 -1.07
C LYS A 517 17.27 15.44 -1.50
N PRO A 518 16.32 16.08 -0.79
CA PRO A 518 14.97 16.24 -1.31
C PRO A 518 15.00 16.91 -2.67
N TYR A 519 14.20 16.41 -3.61
CA TYR A 519 14.15 16.96 -4.96
C TYR A 519 12.74 16.83 -5.54
N LEU A 520 12.27 17.84 -6.28
CA LEU A 520 10.98 17.78 -6.94
C LEU A 520 11.14 17.89 -8.46
N ILE A 521 10.43 17.03 -9.20
CA ILE A 521 10.38 17.06 -10.66
C ILE A 521 8.92 17.22 -11.07
N GLU A 522 8.61 18.28 -11.79
CA GLU A 522 7.27 18.50 -12.38
C GLU A 522 7.27 18.02 -13.83
N VAL A 523 6.29 17.17 -14.16
CA VAL A 523 6.07 16.63 -15.51
C VAL A 523 4.73 17.13 -16.01
N CYS A 524 4.72 18.07 -16.97
CA CYS A 524 3.48 18.52 -17.59
C CYS A 524 3.04 17.52 -18.66
N ILE A 525 1.80 17.05 -18.56
CA ILE A 525 1.22 16.10 -19.52
C ILE A 525 -0.12 16.61 -20.08
N ASN A 526 -0.47 16.12 -21.26
CA ASN A 526 -1.74 16.46 -21.88
C ASN A 526 -2.91 15.92 -21.03
N PRO A 527 -3.89 16.77 -20.64
CA PRO A 527 -5.06 16.36 -19.86
C PRO A 527 -5.98 15.35 -20.59
N LYS A 528 -5.79 15.16 -21.88
CA LYS A 528 -6.53 14.16 -22.66
C LYS A 528 -5.93 12.75 -22.56
N ASN A 529 -4.72 12.57 -22.03
CA ASN A 529 -4.12 11.25 -21.83
C ASN A 529 -5.05 10.32 -21.03
N MET A 530 -5.16 9.08 -21.46
CA MET A 530 -6.00 8.06 -20.83
C MET A 530 -5.15 6.87 -20.38
N VAL A 531 -5.59 6.19 -19.34
CA VAL A 531 -5.00 4.90 -18.93
C VAL A 531 -5.62 3.80 -19.77
N LEU A 532 -4.80 3.17 -20.59
CA LEU A 532 -5.19 2.05 -21.47
C LEU A 532 -4.16 0.91 -21.33
N PRO A 533 -4.56 -0.37 -21.45
CA PRO A 533 -5.95 -0.82 -21.60
C PRO A 533 -6.78 -0.57 -20.33
N MET A 534 -8.08 -0.43 -20.50
CA MET A 534 -9.04 -0.26 -19.41
C MET A 534 -10.27 -1.12 -19.65
N VAL A 535 -10.79 -1.71 -18.59
CA VAL A 535 -12.10 -2.37 -18.56
C VAL A 535 -13.09 -1.46 -17.85
N ALA A 536 -14.28 -1.26 -18.40
CA ALA A 536 -15.30 -0.47 -17.72
C ALA A 536 -15.81 -1.21 -16.47
N PRO A 537 -16.12 -0.48 -15.38
CA PRO A 537 -16.66 -1.09 -14.16
C PRO A 537 -17.93 -1.93 -14.46
N GLY A 538 -18.00 -3.14 -13.90
CA GLY A 538 -19.12 -4.06 -14.07
C GLY A 538 -19.03 -4.97 -15.31
N LEU A 539 -17.99 -4.84 -16.12
CA LEU A 539 -17.72 -5.76 -17.24
C LEU A 539 -16.72 -6.86 -16.85
N GLY A 540 -16.62 -7.90 -17.68
CA GLY A 540 -15.61 -8.95 -17.53
C GLY A 540 -14.21 -8.40 -17.79
N ILE A 541 -13.19 -8.95 -17.13
CA ILE A 541 -11.80 -8.39 -17.12
C ILE A 541 -11.11 -8.37 -18.49
N ASN A 542 -11.66 -8.99 -19.51
CA ASN A 542 -11.17 -8.94 -20.89
C ASN A 542 -12.07 -8.12 -21.83
N ASP A 543 -13.12 -7.50 -21.32
CA ASP A 543 -14.00 -6.62 -22.06
C ASP A 543 -13.43 -5.19 -22.08
N PHE A 544 -12.31 -5.03 -22.78
CA PHE A 544 -11.59 -3.77 -22.84
C PHE A 544 -12.40 -2.69 -23.54
N VAL A 545 -12.37 -1.49 -22.99
CA VAL A 545 -12.96 -0.31 -23.60
C VAL A 545 -12.23 -0.04 -24.92
N LYS A 546 -12.97 0.01 -26.01
CA LYS A 546 -12.48 0.38 -27.34
C LYS A 546 -12.89 1.81 -27.64
N PHE A 547 -11.93 2.66 -27.89
CA PHE A 547 -12.19 4.01 -28.41
C PHE A 547 -12.01 3.99 -29.92
N ALA A 548 -12.92 4.66 -30.66
CA ALA A 548 -12.68 4.97 -32.06
C ALA A 548 -11.47 5.93 -32.14
N ASN A 549 -10.62 5.77 -33.16
CA ASN A 549 -9.40 6.57 -33.33
C ASN A 549 -9.65 8.10 -33.31
N ASP A 550 -10.87 8.54 -33.62
CA ASP A 550 -11.30 9.95 -33.59
C ASP A 550 -11.76 10.44 -32.19
N GLU A 551 -11.90 9.56 -31.21
CA GLU A 551 -12.37 9.90 -29.86
C GLU A 551 -11.24 10.19 -28.88
N ILE A 552 -10.01 9.82 -29.23
CA ILE A 552 -8.81 10.01 -28.41
C ILE A 552 -8.13 11.36 -28.71
N ASN A 553 -8.42 12.00 -29.86
CA ASN A 553 -7.84 13.28 -30.30
C ASN A 553 -8.58 14.53 -29.81
#